data_0fe717b63ec6386fa871d114dd7bebca
#
_entry.id   0fe717b63ec6386fa871d114dd7bebca
#
_cell.length_a   1.000
_cell.length_b   1.000
_cell.length_c   1.000
_cell.angle_alpha   90.00
_cell.angle_beta   90.00
_cell.angle_gamma   90.00
#
_symmetry.space_group_name_H-M   'P 1'
#
loop_
_entity.id
_entity.type
_entity.pdbx_description
1 polymer ?
#
loop_
_entity_poly.entity_id
_entity_poly.type
_entity_poly.pdbx_seq_one_letter_code
_entity_poly.pdbx_strand_id
1 'polypeptide(L)'
;MGIVGFEPGGRNLANRVDEIKNALSGRNIKVSAICAGFKGFILAEDPQVKAEFDSTMRDIIAAAGELGSTGVIMVPAFNWQSPCKPHTLETREYLCEQMHELGEYALKHNTTVILEPLNRREAHYLRLVSDAAAICRDSKSAGVKCMGDFWHMQEDTSDYAAFLSAGKEYLQHVHIASRGRRIMPGEDGELDNYVEGLRALKEMDYPYYISFECGTKGEREQTVKAAVELIRAQWELA
;
A
#
# COMPACT_ATOMS: atom_id res chain seq x y z
N MET A 1 22.75 -3.73 5.48
CA MET A 1 21.66 -4.07 4.53
C MET A 1 21.20 -2.88 3.71
N GLY A 2 21.28 -1.63 4.18
CA GLY A 2 20.87 -0.43 3.43
C GLY A 2 19.37 -0.25 3.33
N ILE A 3 18.61 -0.79 4.28
CA ILE A 3 17.17 -0.51 4.45
C ILE A 3 17.04 0.90 5.00
N VAL A 4 16.17 1.70 4.37
CA VAL A 4 15.96 3.13 4.69
C VAL A 4 14.52 3.47 5.09
N GLY A 5 13.61 2.51 4.98
CA GLY A 5 12.20 2.64 5.31
C GLY A 5 11.74 1.70 6.42
N PHE A 6 10.79 2.18 7.21
CA PHE A 6 10.04 1.40 8.20
C PHE A 6 8.55 1.64 7.99
N GLU A 7 7.78 0.56 7.92
CA GLU A 7 6.35 0.60 7.68
C GLU A 7 5.59 0.08 8.92
N PRO A 8 5.12 0.96 9.79
CA PRO A 8 4.33 0.55 10.94
C PRO A 8 2.86 0.30 10.57
N GLY A 9 2.21 -0.61 11.29
CA GLY A 9 0.76 -0.75 11.24
C GLY A 9 0.06 0.44 11.91
N GLY A 10 -1.10 0.84 11.35
CA GLY A 10 -1.88 2.00 11.81
C GLY A 10 -2.64 1.79 13.12
N ARG A 11 -2.78 0.54 13.59
CA ARG A 11 -3.52 0.29 14.84
C ARG A 11 -2.91 1.05 16.03
N ASN A 12 -3.73 1.89 16.67
CA ASN A 12 -3.33 2.77 17.77
C ASN A 12 -2.13 3.69 17.45
N LEU A 13 -1.96 4.06 16.17
CA LEU A 13 -0.79 4.80 15.71
C LEU A 13 -0.65 6.15 16.43
N ALA A 14 -1.75 6.88 16.62
CA ALA A 14 -1.75 8.18 17.31
C ALA A 14 -1.09 8.13 18.69
N ASN A 15 -1.25 7.01 19.42
CA ASN A 15 -0.63 6.81 20.74
C ASN A 15 0.83 6.35 20.67
N ARG A 16 1.35 6.09 19.47
CA ARG A 16 2.70 5.54 19.24
C ARG A 16 3.62 6.50 18.48
N VAL A 17 3.14 7.68 18.15
CA VAL A 17 3.91 8.67 17.37
C VAL A 17 5.24 8.99 18.05
N ASP A 18 5.23 9.33 19.34
CA ASP A 18 6.45 9.66 20.07
C ASP A 18 7.39 8.46 20.24
N GLU A 19 6.83 7.26 20.50
CA GLU A 19 7.61 6.02 20.53
C GLU A 19 8.37 5.80 19.22
N ILE A 20 7.68 5.93 18.09
CA ILE A 20 8.26 5.74 16.76
C ILE A 20 9.30 6.83 16.46
N LYS A 21 8.99 8.10 16.70
CA LYS A 21 9.94 9.21 16.52
C LYS A 21 11.23 8.98 17.34
N ASN A 22 11.09 8.58 18.59
CA ASN A 22 12.22 8.29 19.47
C ASN A 22 13.04 7.10 18.98
N ALA A 23 12.37 6.01 18.55
CA ALA A 23 13.04 4.83 18.01
C ALA A 23 13.82 5.11 16.72
N LEU A 24 13.36 6.04 15.90
CA LEU A 24 14.00 6.42 14.64
C LEU A 24 15.03 7.56 14.80
N SER A 25 15.06 8.22 15.95
CA SER A 25 15.97 9.35 16.20
C SER A 25 17.43 8.94 16.02
N GLY A 26 18.18 9.74 15.28
CA GLY A 26 19.59 9.49 14.98
C GLY A 26 19.84 8.34 13.99
N ARG A 27 18.80 7.75 13.42
CA ARG A 27 18.90 6.69 12.42
C ARG A 27 18.59 7.22 11.01
N ASN A 28 19.22 6.68 9.99
CA ASN A 28 18.88 6.95 8.59
C ASN A 28 17.74 6.05 8.11
N ILE A 29 16.64 6.02 8.88
CA ILE A 29 15.43 5.26 8.57
C ILE A 29 14.26 6.22 8.75
N LYS A 30 13.34 6.24 7.76
CA LYS A 30 12.12 7.05 7.77
C LYS A 30 10.89 6.15 7.80
N VAL A 31 9.75 6.69 8.20
CA VAL A 31 8.48 5.99 8.00
C VAL A 31 8.14 6.04 6.51
N SER A 32 8.02 4.88 5.87
CA SER A 32 7.72 4.76 4.43
C SER A 32 6.24 4.99 4.15
N ALA A 33 5.40 4.13 4.66
CA ALA A 33 3.94 4.22 4.62
C ALA A 33 3.37 3.72 5.95
N ILE A 34 2.07 3.85 6.15
CA ILE A 34 1.35 3.25 7.28
C ILE A 34 0.47 2.14 6.73
N CYS A 35 0.69 0.91 7.17
CA CYS A 35 -0.08 -0.23 6.70
C CYS A 35 -1.40 -0.35 7.46
N ALA A 36 -2.53 -0.01 6.81
CA ALA A 36 -3.90 -0.19 7.30
C ALA A 36 -4.10 0.20 8.78
N GLY A 37 -4.84 -0.60 9.56
CA GLY A 37 -4.98 -0.45 11.02
C GLY A 37 -6.23 0.28 11.47
N PHE A 38 -7.04 0.81 10.54
CA PHE A 38 -8.36 1.38 10.80
C PHE A 38 -9.35 0.27 11.16
N LYS A 39 -10.43 0.67 11.83
CA LYS A 39 -11.59 -0.19 12.08
C LYS A 39 -12.67 0.08 11.03
N GLY A 40 -13.66 -0.81 10.92
CA GLY A 40 -14.68 -0.69 9.90
C GLY A 40 -14.10 -0.74 8.47
N PHE A 41 -14.86 -0.26 7.49
CA PHE A 41 -14.43 -0.18 6.09
C PHE A 41 -15.29 0.82 5.31
N ILE A 42 -14.71 1.42 4.25
CA ILE A 42 -15.32 2.55 3.54
C ILE A 42 -16.59 2.18 2.78
N LEU A 43 -16.70 0.92 2.30
CA LEU A 43 -17.85 0.41 1.56
C LEU A 43 -18.90 -0.29 2.44
N ALA A 44 -18.88 -0.06 3.77
CA ALA A 44 -19.90 -0.60 4.66
C ALA A 44 -21.28 -0.01 4.35
N GLU A 45 -22.30 -0.88 4.33
CA GLU A 45 -23.70 -0.43 4.28
C GLU A 45 -24.19 0.03 5.66
N ASP A 46 -23.63 -0.53 6.73
CA ASP A 46 -23.93 -0.11 8.10
C ASP A 46 -23.27 1.25 8.39
N PRO A 47 -24.09 2.30 8.70
CA PRO A 47 -23.57 3.63 8.99
C PRO A 47 -22.63 3.69 10.21
N GLN A 48 -22.82 2.79 11.19
CA GLN A 48 -21.95 2.77 12.38
C GLN A 48 -20.57 2.24 12.04
N VAL A 49 -20.50 1.17 11.24
CA VAL A 49 -19.22 0.60 10.72
C VAL A 49 -18.50 1.63 9.85
N LYS A 50 -19.24 2.35 9.00
CA LYS A 50 -18.65 3.43 8.18
C LYS A 50 -18.14 4.59 9.04
N ALA A 51 -18.89 5.00 10.06
CA ALA A 51 -18.47 6.08 10.96
C ALA A 51 -17.24 5.70 11.78
N GLU A 52 -17.11 4.43 12.18
CA GLU A 52 -15.92 3.91 12.86
C GLU A 52 -14.69 3.93 11.91
N PHE A 53 -14.91 3.60 10.63
CA PHE A 53 -13.86 3.74 9.61
C PHE A 53 -13.42 5.21 9.49
N ASP A 54 -14.35 6.13 9.32
CA ASP A 54 -14.05 7.55 9.11
C ASP A 54 -13.25 8.15 10.28
N SER A 55 -13.66 7.84 11.50
CA SER A 55 -12.95 8.31 12.69
C SER A 55 -11.55 7.75 12.79
N THR A 56 -11.41 6.41 12.70
CA THR A 56 -10.11 5.77 12.89
C THR A 56 -9.15 6.03 11.74
N MET A 57 -9.65 6.14 10.52
CA MET A 57 -8.82 6.48 9.35
C MET A 57 -8.27 7.92 9.45
N ARG A 58 -9.07 8.88 9.91
CA ARG A 58 -8.61 10.27 10.12
C ARG A 58 -7.56 10.36 11.22
N ASP A 59 -7.71 9.63 12.32
CA ASP A 59 -6.69 9.56 13.38
C ASP A 59 -5.36 9.01 12.86
N ILE A 60 -5.42 7.96 12.01
CA ILE A 60 -4.23 7.37 11.40
C ILE A 60 -3.58 8.35 10.41
N ILE A 61 -4.36 9.04 9.57
CA ILE A 61 -3.86 10.04 8.63
C ILE A 61 -3.14 11.18 9.37
N ALA A 62 -3.72 11.71 10.45
CA ALA A 62 -3.09 12.76 11.23
C ALA A 62 -1.75 12.29 11.82
N ALA A 63 -1.72 11.10 12.43
CA ALA A 63 -0.49 10.50 12.96
C ALA A 63 0.56 10.19 11.87
N ALA A 64 0.12 9.74 10.69
CA ALA A 64 0.99 9.50 9.54
C ALA A 64 1.70 10.78 9.08
N GLY A 65 0.98 11.90 9.05
CA GLY A 65 1.55 13.21 8.74
C GLY A 65 2.60 13.64 9.75
N GLU A 66 2.33 13.45 11.06
CA GLU A 66 3.30 13.74 12.12
C GLU A 66 4.58 12.90 12.04
N LEU A 67 4.48 11.67 11.51
CA LEU A 67 5.60 10.76 11.28
C LEU A 67 6.33 11.03 9.96
N GLY A 68 5.83 11.93 9.11
CA GLY A 68 6.39 12.21 7.78
C GLY A 68 6.25 11.02 6.82
N SER A 69 5.23 10.19 7.02
CA SER A 69 4.91 9.06 6.14
C SER A 69 4.44 9.52 4.76
N THR A 70 4.77 8.78 3.71
CA THR A 70 4.29 9.10 2.36
C THR A 70 2.78 8.94 2.23
N GLY A 71 2.17 7.99 2.97
CA GLY A 71 0.73 7.80 2.94
C GLY A 71 0.23 6.70 3.87
N VAL A 72 -1.10 6.59 3.94
CA VAL A 72 -1.80 5.53 4.67
C VAL A 72 -2.41 4.56 3.67
N ILE A 73 -1.98 3.30 3.72
CA ILE A 73 -2.47 2.23 2.84
C ILE A 73 -3.85 1.78 3.32
N MET A 74 -4.78 1.67 2.39
CA MET A 74 -6.12 1.21 2.67
C MET A 74 -6.71 0.35 1.55
N VAL A 75 -7.48 -0.64 1.97
CA VAL A 75 -8.31 -1.49 1.11
C VAL A 75 -9.76 -1.06 1.26
N PRO A 76 -10.53 -0.83 0.18
CA PRO A 76 -11.93 -0.38 0.29
C PRO A 76 -12.85 -1.36 1.01
N ALA A 77 -12.70 -2.64 0.75
CA ALA A 77 -13.38 -3.72 1.47
C ALA A 77 -12.74 -5.08 1.15
N PHE A 78 -12.72 -5.95 2.15
CA PHE A 78 -12.31 -7.34 2.01
C PHE A 78 -13.53 -8.26 1.77
N ASN A 79 -13.31 -9.42 1.17
CA ASN A 79 -14.36 -10.41 0.88
C ASN A 79 -15.13 -10.93 2.11
N TRP A 80 -14.55 -10.85 3.29
CA TRP A 80 -15.19 -11.32 4.53
C TRP A 80 -15.95 -10.22 5.28
N GLN A 81 -15.91 -8.97 4.78
CA GLN A 81 -16.65 -7.84 5.36
C GLN A 81 -18.07 -7.77 4.80
N SER A 82 -19.07 -7.66 5.67
CA SER A 82 -20.50 -7.67 5.29
C SER A 82 -21.32 -6.96 6.38
N PRO A 83 -22.41 -6.26 6.02
CA PRO A 83 -22.87 -5.98 4.66
C PRO A 83 -22.01 -4.92 3.95
N CYS A 84 -21.78 -5.14 2.67
CA CYS A 84 -20.90 -4.31 1.84
C CYS A 84 -21.63 -3.81 0.59
N LYS A 85 -21.40 -2.56 0.20
CA LYS A 85 -21.93 -1.99 -1.04
C LYS A 85 -21.57 -2.85 -2.25
N PRO A 86 -22.52 -3.10 -3.18
CA PRO A 86 -22.35 -3.97 -4.32
C PRO A 86 -21.41 -3.35 -5.38
N HIS A 87 -20.94 -4.16 -6.33
CA HIS A 87 -20.15 -3.71 -7.47
C HIS A 87 -21.03 -3.00 -8.51
N THR A 88 -21.34 -1.74 -8.29
CA THR A 88 -22.10 -0.90 -9.22
C THR A 88 -21.36 0.39 -9.54
N LEU A 89 -21.84 1.10 -10.56
CA LEU A 89 -21.33 2.42 -10.91
C LEU A 89 -21.53 3.41 -9.76
N GLU A 90 -22.69 3.36 -9.10
CA GLU A 90 -23.00 4.21 -7.95
C GLU A 90 -22.03 3.99 -6.79
N THR A 91 -21.64 2.72 -6.53
CA THR A 91 -20.63 2.42 -5.51
C THR A 91 -19.26 2.99 -5.91
N ARG A 92 -18.94 2.97 -7.20
CA ARG A 92 -17.70 3.57 -7.69
C ARG A 92 -17.70 5.08 -7.53
N GLU A 93 -18.79 5.75 -7.89
CA GLU A 93 -18.94 7.19 -7.73
C GLU A 93 -18.84 7.56 -6.24
N TYR A 94 -19.56 6.86 -5.38
CA TYR A 94 -19.47 7.01 -3.93
C TYR A 94 -18.03 6.85 -3.43
N LEU A 95 -17.30 5.82 -3.88
CA LEU A 95 -15.92 5.62 -3.47
C LEU A 95 -15.03 6.79 -3.91
N CYS A 96 -15.20 7.29 -5.14
CA CYS A 96 -14.43 8.45 -5.62
C CYS A 96 -14.70 9.70 -4.77
N GLU A 97 -15.94 9.97 -4.38
CA GLU A 97 -16.30 11.07 -3.49
C GLU A 97 -15.66 10.93 -2.12
N GLN A 98 -15.76 9.73 -1.52
CA GLN A 98 -15.14 9.46 -0.22
C GLN A 98 -13.61 9.56 -0.25
N MET A 99 -12.99 9.11 -1.34
CA MET A 99 -11.56 9.24 -1.55
C MET A 99 -11.15 10.70 -1.73
N HIS A 100 -11.95 11.53 -2.43
CA HIS A 100 -11.72 12.96 -2.50
C HIS A 100 -11.62 13.59 -1.09
N GLU A 101 -12.63 13.34 -0.25
CA GLU A 101 -12.68 13.89 1.11
C GLU A 101 -11.48 13.44 1.97
N LEU A 102 -11.13 12.16 1.92
CA LEU A 102 -9.98 11.61 2.64
C LEU A 102 -8.65 12.16 2.10
N GLY A 103 -8.51 12.28 0.77
CA GLY A 103 -7.34 12.86 0.13
C GLY A 103 -7.12 14.32 0.52
N GLU A 104 -8.17 15.13 0.48
CA GLU A 104 -8.09 16.53 0.92
C GLU A 104 -7.77 16.66 2.42
N TYR A 105 -8.27 15.72 3.23
CA TYR A 105 -7.89 15.66 4.64
C TYR A 105 -6.42 15.27 4.81
N ALA A 106 -5.94 14.29 4.08
CA ALA A 106 -4.56 13.85 4.13
C ALA A 106 -3.57 14.94 3.71
N LEU A 107 -3.89 15.71 2.68
CA LEU A 107 -3.05 16.85 2.25
C LEU A 107 -2.90 17.91 3.36
N LYS A 108 -3.92 18.17 4.17
CA LYS A 108 -3.84 19.07 5.32
C LYS A 108 -2.86 18.57 6.40
N HIS A 109 -2.59 17.27 6.42
CA HIS A 109 -1.63 16.63 7.32
C HIS A 109 -0.29 16.30 6.63
N ASN A 110 -0.03 16.80 5.41
CA ASN A 110 1.19 16.56 4.64
C ASN A 110 1.46 15.07 4.36
N THR A 111 0.42 14.29 4.11
CA THR A 111 0.48 12.88 3.76
C THR A 111 -0.56 12.57 2.68
N THR A 112 -0.75 11.31 2.31
CA THR A 112 -1.73 10.86 1.30
C THR A 112 -2.49 9.64 1.79
N VAL A 113 -3.53 9.25 1.05
CA VAL A 113 -4.19 7.96 1.17
C VAL A 113 -3.81 7.10 -0.02
N ILE A 114 -3.37 5.88 0.22
CA ILE A 114 -2.86 4.96 -0.80
C ILE A 114 -3.83 3.78 -0.94
N LEU A 115 -4.51 3.70 -2.08
CA LEU A 115 -5.40 2.59 -2.41
C LEU A 115 -4.58 1.34 -2.75
N GLU A 116 -4.86 0.24 -2.08
CA GLU A 116 -4.27 -1.06 -2.35
C GLU A 116 -5.26 -1.98 -3.05
N PRO A 117 -5.01 -2.37 -4.31
CA PRO A 117 -5.72 -3.46 -4.95
C PRO A 117 -5.20 -4.80 -4.45
N LEU A 118 -6.11 -5.72 -4.12
CA LEU A 118 -5.76 -7.06 -3.66
C LEU A 118 -6.21 -8.12 -4.66
N ASN A 119 -5.62 -9.32 -4.57
CA ASN A 119 -6.05 -10.45 -5.35
C ASN A 119 -7.52 -10.84 -5.05
N ARG A 120 -8.14 -11.57 -5.98
CA ARG A 120 -9.55 -11.99 -5.95
C ARG A 120 -9.98 -12.74 -4.69
N ARG A 121 -9.05 -13.41 -4.00
CA ARG A 121 -9.36 -14.16 -2.78
C ARG A 121 -9.62 -13.25 -1.58
N GLU A 122 -9.06 -12.05 -1.61
CA GLU A 122 -9.07 -11.10 -0.49
C GLU A 122 -9.92 -9.86 -0.79
N ALA A 123 -9.89 -9.35 -2.02
CA ALA A 123 -10.60 -8.13 -2.38
C ALA A 123 -12.08 -8.36 -2.69
N HIS A 124 -12.95 -7.65 -1.97
CA HIS A 124 -14.34 -7.51 -2.39
C HIS A 124 -14.46 -6.60 -3.62
N TYR A 125 -13.78 -5.46 -3.65
CA TYR A 125 -14.03 -4.43 -4.66
C TYR A 125 -12.85 -4.15 -5.59
N LEU A 126 -11.68 -3.82 -5.07
CA LEU A 126 -10.54 -3.32 -5.85
C LEU A 126 -9.48 -4.40 -6.07
N ARG A 127 -9.18 -4.73 -7.34
CA ARG A 127 -8.31 -5.86 -7.67
C ARG A 127 -7.13 -5.52 -8.57
N LEU A 128 -7.26 -4.52 -9.45
CA LEU A 128 -6.24 -4.17 -10.43
C LEU A 128 -5.61 -2.83 -10.10
N VAL A 129 -4.32 -2.70 -10.34
CA VAL A 129 -3.60 -1.42 -10.17
C VAL A 129 -4.18 -0.35 -11.09
N SER A 130 -4.58 -0.71 -12.31
CA SER A 130 -5.25 0.20 -13.26
C SER A 130 -6.58 0.75 -12.73
N ASP A 131 -7.36 -0.06 -12.02
CA ASP A 131 -8.62 0.37 -11.43
C ASP A 131 -8.39 1.32 -10.25
N ALA A 132 -7.38 1.02 -9.42
CA ALA A 132 -6.95 1.91 -8.35
C ALA A 132 -6.50 3.27 -8.90
N ALA A 133 -5.69 3.29 -9.94
CA ALA A 133 -5.25 4.51 -10.62
C ALA A 133 -6.43 5.30 -11.21
N ALA A 134 -7.43 4.61 -11.77
CA ALA A 134 -8.64 5.24 -12.27
C ALA A 134 -9.45 5.91 -11.14
N ILE A 135 -9.55 5.28 -9.96
CA ILE A 135 -10.18 5.89 -8.78
C ILE A 135 -9.37 7.11 -8.30
N CYS A 136 -8.03 7.02 -8.26
CA CYS A 136 -7.17 8.15 -7.91
C CYS A 136 -7.45 9.35 -8.82
N ARG A 137 -7.46 9.15 -10.14
CA ARG A 137 -7.76 10.18 -11.14
C ARG A 137 -9.16 10.77 -10.93
N ASP A 138 -10.17 9.93 -10.78
CA ASP A 138 -11.58 10.33 -10.77
C ASP A 138 -12.01 10.91 -9.41
N SER A 139 -11.25 10.65 -8.34
CA SER A 139 -11.41 11.32 -7.05
C SER A 139 -11.07 12.82 -7.08
N LYS A 140 -10.28 13.25 -8.07
CA LYS A 140 -9.86 14.66 -8.25
C LYS A 140 -9.17 15.27 -7.04
N SER A 141 -8.43 14.49 -6.28
CA SER A 141 -7.59 14.93 -5.17
C SER A 141 -6.16 14.47 -5.36
N ALA A 142 -5.20 15.38 -5.24
CA ALA A 142 -3.78 15.03 -5.26
C ALA A 142 -3.35 14.17 -4.07
N GLY A 143 -4.17 14.15 -3.01
CA GLY A 143 -3.95 13.34 -1.81
C GLY A 143 -4.37 11.88 -1.94
N VAL A 144 -4.90 11.46 -3.10
CA VAL A 144 -5.28 10.07 -3.36
C VAL A 144 -4.27 9.44 -4.29
N LYS A 145 -3.66 8.37 -3.85
CA LYS A 145 -2.62 7.60 -4.55
C LYS A 145 -2.98 6.13 -4.55
N CYS A 146 -2.23 5.34 -5.28
CA CYS A 146 -2.36 3.89 -5.27
C CYS A 146 -1.00 3.19 -5.13
N MET A 147 -1.07 1.91 -4.96
CA MET A 147 0.10 1.05 -4.91
C MET A 147 -0.11 -0.23 -5.72
N GLY A 148 0.96 -1.00 -5.88
CA GLY A 148 0.89 -2.37 -6.31
C GLY A 148 1.67 -3.26 -5.36
N ASP A 149 1.13 -4.43 -5.08
CA ASP A 149 1.81 -5.50 -4.35
C ASP A 149 2.10 -6.64 -5.31
N PHE A 150 3.35 -6.99 -5.46
CA PHE A 150 3.79 -8.09 -6.33
C PHE A 150 3.10 -9.43 -5.99
N TRP A 151 2.68 -9.62 -4.74
CA TRP A 151 1.87 -10.78 -4.35
C TRP A 151 0.43 -10.70 -4.85
N HIS A 152 -0.17 -9.51 -4.83
CA HIS A 152 -1.57 -9.31 -5.20
C HIS A 152 -1.79 -9.11 -6.70
N MET A 153 -0.80 -8.64 -7.45
CA MET A 153 -0.91 -8.32 -8.90
C MET A 153 -1.03 -9.55 -9.82
N GLN A 154 -1.44 -10.71 -9.29
CA GLN A 154 -1.58 -11.95 -10.07
C GLN A 154 -2.68 -11.89 -11.14
N GLU A 155 -3.61 -10.94 -11.03
CA GLU A 155 -4.71 -10.74 -11.98
C GLU A 155 -4.43 -9.63 -12.99
N ASP A 156 -3.37 -8.84 -12.81
CA ASP A 156 -2.90 -7.87 -13.80
C ASP A 156 -2.27 -8.60 -15.00
N THR A 157 -2.23 -7.91 -16.15
CA THR A 157 -1.67 -8.49 -17.38
C THR A 157 -0.20 -8.86 -17.22
N SER A 158 0.57 -7.99 -16.55
CA SER A 158 1.92 -8.22 -16.07
C SER A 158 2.27 -7.16 -15.03
N ASP A 159 3.29 -7.38 -14.21
CA ASP A 159 3.76 -6.38 -13.26
C ASP A 159 4.18 -5.08 -13.95
N TYR A 160 4.81 -5.19 -15.13
CA TYR A 160 5.21 -4.05 -15.94
C TYR A 160 4.00 -3.21 -16.35
N ALA A 161 2.98 -3.85 -16.93
CA ALA A 161 1.76 -3.16 -17.34
C ALA A 161 0.98 -2.58 -16.15
N ALA A 162 0.94 -3.30 -15.03
CA ALA A 162 0.28 -2.85 -13.81
C ALA A 162 0.87 -1.52 -13.31
N PHE A 163 2.18 -1.45 -13.11
CA PHE A 163 2.82 -0.23 -12.63
C PHE A 163 2.73 0.93 -13.63
N LEU A 164 2.92 0.67 -14.93
CA LEU A 164 2.77 1.71 -15.94
C LEU A 164 1.35 2.25 -16.03
N SER A 165 0.33 1.43 -15.73
CA SER A 165 -1.07 1.88 -15.74
C SER A 165 -1.36 2.94 -14.67
N ALA A 166 -0.68 2.88 -13.53
CA ALA A 166 -0.74 3.90 -12.49
C ALA A 166 0.15 5.10 -12.82
N GLY A 167 1.30 4.84 -13.45
CA GLY A 167 2.27 5.87 -13.81
C GLY A 167 2.85 6.59 -12.58
N LYS A 168 3.77 7.50 -12.84
CA LYS A 168 4.47 8.31 -11.83
C LYS A 168 3.53 9.20 -11.00
N GLU A 169 2.37 9.53 -11.56
CA GLU A 169 1.43 10.45 -10.92
C GLU A 169 0.69 9.80 -9.74
N TYR A 170 0.30 8.52 -9.89
CA TYR A 170 -0.55 7.85 -8.90
C TYR A 170 0.17 6.78 -8.09
N LEU A 171 1.20 6.10 -8.65
CA LEU A 171 1.93 5.06 -7.94
C LEU A 171 2.84 5.65 -6.87
N GLN A 172 2.53 5.39 -5.60
CA GLN A 172 3.27 5.97 -4.48
C GLN A 172 3.86 4.96 -3.51
N HIS A 173 3.45 3.69 -3.58
CA HIS A 173 3.99 2.64 -2.74
C HIS A 173 4.04 1.31 -3.49
N VAL A 174 4.95 0.43 -3.06
CA VAL A 174 5.06 -0.93 -3.60
C VAL A 174 5.31 -1.89 -2.46
N HIS A 175 4.50 -2.96 -2.40
CA HIS A 175 4.78 -4.10 -1.56
C HIS A 175 5.42 -5.24 -2.38
N ILE A 176 6.27 -6.00 -1.71
CA ILE A 176 6.94 -7.15 -2.31
C ILE A 176 7.00 -8.32 -1.33
N ALA A 177 6.64 -9.49 -1.80
CA ALA A 177 6.74 -10.77 -1.13
C ALA A 177 7.08 -11.86 -2.14
N SER A 178 7.43 -13.06 -1.69
CA SER A 178 7.58 -14.20 -2.57
C SER A 178 6.29 -14.52 -3.30
N ARG A 179 6.41 -14.96 -4.55
CA ARG A 179 5.29 -15.16 -5.46
C ARG A 179 4.34 -16.29 -5.05
N GLY A 180 4.88 -17.35 -4.44
CA GLY A 180 4.10 -18.55 -4.13
C GLY A 180 3.43 -18.53 -2.76
N ARG A 181 4.10 -18.02 -1.74
CA ARG A 181 3.71 -18.25 -0.34
C ARG A 181 3.65 -17.00 0.54
N ARG A 182 3.85 -15.82 -0.03
CA ARG A 182 3.88 -14.54 0.71
C ARG A 182 4.89 -14.55 1.88
N ILE A 183 6.04 -15.15 1.63
CA ILE A 183 7.20 -15.14 2.53
C ILE A 183 8.28 -14.22 1.97
N MET A 184 9.49 -14.23 2.55
CA MET A 184 10.55 -13.32 2.10
C MET A 184 10.96 -13.62 0.65
N PRO A 185 11.15 -12.60 -0.21
CA PRO A 185 11.62 -12.78 -1.58
C PRO A 185 12.90 -13.63 -1.64
N GLY A 186 12.92 -14.60 -2.55
CA GLY A 186 13.98 -15.60 -2.70
C GLY A 186 13.71 -16.93 -2.00
N GLU A 187 12.80 -16.99 -1.02
CA GLU A 187 12.44 -18.24 -0.36
C GLU A 187 11.55 -19.17 -1.22
N ASP A 188 10.98 -18.67 -2.32
CA ASP A 188 10.26 -19.47 -3.34
C ASP A 188 11.11 -19.78 -4.58
N GLY A 189 12.41 -19.49 -4.54
CA GLY A 189 13.36 -19.81 -5.59
C GLY A 189 13.08 -19.06 -6.90
N GLU A 190 13.09 -19.78 -8.04
CA GLU A 190 12.93 -19.18 -9.37
C GLU A 190 11.60 -18.49 -9.63
N LEU A 191 10.57 -18.76 -8.82
CA LEU A 191 9.28 -18.05 -8.89
C LEU A 191 9.43 -16.57 -8.53
N ASP A 192 10.42 -16.22 -7.72
CA ASP A 192 10.65 -14.88 -7.22
C ASP A 192 11.41 -14.02 -8.23
N ASN A 193 10.80 -13.83 -9.41
CA ASN A 193 11.27 -12.96 -10.46
C ASN A 193 10.41 -11.68 -10.52
N TYR A 194 11.06 -10.54 -10.31
CA TYR A 194 10.42 -9.22 -10.25
C TYR A 194 10.96 -8.25 -11.32
N VAL A 195 11.86 -8.72 -12.21
CA VAL A 195 12.61 -7.89 -13.17
C VAL A 195 11.70 -7.00 -14.01
N GLU A 196 10.56 -7.52 -14.50
CA GLU A 196 9.63 -6.71 -15.31
C GLU A 196 8.97 -5.58 -14.54
N GLY A 197 8.50 -5.85 -13.31
CA GLY A 197 7.94 -4.80 -12.47
C GLY A 197 9.00 -3.78 -12.05
N LEU A 198 10.19 -4.24 -11.70
CA LEU A 198 11.31 -3.35 -11.36
C LEU A 198 11.72 -2.48 -12.55
N ARG A 199 11.64 -3.00 -13.78
CA ARG A 199 11.88 -2.22 -15.02
C ARG A 199 10.87 -1.08 -15.16
N ALA A 200 9.58 -1.34 -14.94
CA ALA A 200 8.56 -0.31 -14.98
C ALA A 200 8.84 0.79 -13.93
N LEU A 201 9.20 0.41 -12.71
CA LEU A 201 9.57 1.36 -11.65
C LEU A 201 10.78 2.21 -12.04
N LYS A 202 11.79 1.59 -12.64
CA LYS A 202 13.02 2.26 -13.09
C LYS A 202 12.74 3.24 -14.25
N GLU A 203 11.94 2.84 -15.24
CA GLU A 203 11.52 3.70 -16.36
C GLU A 203 10.69 4.91 -15.91
N MET A 204 9.93 4.77 -14.82
CA MET A 204 9.17 5.86 -14.22
C MET A 204 9.99 6.75 -13.29
N ASP A 205 11.29 6.49 -13.09
CA ASP A 205 12.08 7.13 -12.02
C ASP A 205 11.34 7.09 -10.67
N TYR A 206 10.84 5.92 -10.28
CA TYR A 206 10.04 5.76 -9.07
C TYR A 206 10.82 6.18 -7.81
N PRO A 207 10.37 7.21 -7.07
CA PRO A 207 11.18 7.83 -6.02
C PRO A 207 10.83 7.35 -4.60
N TYR A 208 9.86 6.43 -4.47
CA TYR A 208 9.33 6.01 -3.19
C TYR A 208 9.91 4.67 -2.72
N TYR A 209 9.20 3.97 -1.86
CA TYR A 209 9.67 2.76 -1.20
C TYR A 209 9.12 1.49 -1.84
N ILE A 210 9.94 0.43 -1.79
CA ILE A 210 9.52 -0.96 -1.97
C ILE A 210 9.64 -1.62 -0.61
N SER A 211 8.52 -2.01 -0.01
CA SER A 211 8.46 -2.58 1.34
C SER A 211 8.22 -4.08 1.32
N PHE A 212 8.92 -4.80 2.16
CA PHE A 212 8.60 -6.21 2.42
C PHE A 212 7.33 -6.30 3.28
N GLU A 213 6.27 -6.89 2.72
CA GLU A 213 5.05 -7.22 3.45
C GLU A 213 4.84 -8.73 3.46
N CYS A 214 5.57 -9.42 4.30
CA CYS A 214 5.62 -10.89 4.28
C CYS A 214 6.14 -11.49 5.59
N GLY A 215 5.89 -12.81 5.74
CA GLY A 215 6.56 -13.63 6.73
C GLY A 215 7.95 -14.09 6.25
N THR A 216 8.53 -15.03 6.99
CA THR A 216 9.74 -15.75 6.60
C THR A 216 9.71 -17.18 7.15
N LYS A 217 10.32 -18.11 6.46
CA LYS A 217 10.55 -19.49 6.95
C LYS A 217 11.91 -19.65 7.60
N GLY A 218 12.90 -18.96 7.05
CA GLY A 218 14.26 -19.01 7.54
C GLY A 218 14.50 -18.07 8.73
N GLU A 219 15.76 -17.98 9.14
CA GLU A 219 16.20 -17.03 10.12
C GLU A 219 16.07 -15.61 9.58
N ARG A 220 15.30 -14.75 10.27
CA ARG A 220 14.81 -13.48 9.75
C ARG A 220 15.93 -12.57 9.25
N GLU A 221 17.02 -12.42 9.99
CA GLU A 221 18.11 -11.52 9.60
C GLU A 221 18.79 -12.00 8.31
N GLN A 222 18.98 -13.31 8.17
CA GLN A 222 19.60 -13.92 7.00
C GLN A 222 18.71 -13.83 5.78
N THR A 223 17.41 -14.13 5.93
CA THR A 223 16.44 -14.09 4.82
C THR A 223 16.20 -12.66 4.34
N VAL A 224 16.11 -11.68 5.23
CA VAL A 224 16.00 -10.25 4.85
C VAL A 224 17.24 -9.79 4.09
N LYS A 225 18.45 -10.20 4.53
CA LYS A 225 19.69 -9.87 3.82
C LYS A 225 19.70 -10.46 2.43
N ALA A 226 19.36 -11.74 2.28
CA ALA A 226 19.31 -12.42 0.99
C ALA A 226 18.25 -11.80 0.06
N ALA A 227 17.07 -11.43 0.59
CA ALA A 227 16.02 -10.76 -0.17
C ALA A 227 16.48 -9.39 -0.70
N VAL A 228 17.16 -8.59 0.12
CA VAL A 228 17.74 -7.30 -0.32
C VAL A 228 18.76 -7.49 -1.43
N GLU A 229 19.63 -8.51 -1.31
CA GLU A 229 20.62 -8.84 -2.34
C GLU A 229 19.94 -9.28 -3.65
N LEU A 230 18.92 -10.13 -3.57
CA LEU A 230 18.12 -10.56 -4.71
C LEU A 230 17.46 -9.38 -5.44
N ILE A 231 16.75 -8.53 -4.71
CA ILE A 231 16.04 -7.38 -5.30
C ILE A 231 17.04 -6.42 -5.96
N ARG A 232 18.18 -6.16 -5.35
CA ARG A 232 19.23 -5.35 -5.96
C ARG A 232 19.78 -5.97 -7.25
N ALA A 233 20.05 -7.27 -7.24
CA ALA A 233 20.54 -7.96 -8.43
C ALA A 233 19.49 -7.90 -9.57
N GLN A 234 18.22 -8.08 -9.25
CA GLN A 234 17.13 -7.98 -10.23
C GLN A 234 16.89 -6.53 -10.70
N TRP A 235 17.11 -5.54 -9.83
CA TRP A 235 17.07 -4.12 -10.22
C TRP A 235 18.15 -3.78 -11.27
N GLU A 236 19.36 -4.34 -11.13
CA GLU A 236 20.42 -4.13 -12.13
C GLU A 236 20.09 -4.79 -13.49
N LEU A 237 19.33 -5.88 -13.49
CA LEU A 237 18.88 -6.57 -14.70
C LEU A 237 17.66 -5.88 -15.37
N ALA A 238 16.94 -5.07 -14.63
CA ALA A 238 15.76 -4.33 -15.07
C ALA A 238 16.16 -3.02 -15.86
#